data_612e620e5a2c519a6701b53709827d15
#
_entry.id   612e620e5a2c519a6701b53709827d15
#
_cell.length_a   1.000
_cell.length_b   1.000
_cell.length_c   1.000
_cell.angle_alpha   90.00
_cell.angle_beta   90.00
_cell.angle_gamma   90.00
#
_symmetry.space_group_name_H-M   'P 1'
#
loop_
_entity.id
_entity.type
_entity.pdbx_description
1 polymer ?
#
loop_
_entity_poly.entity_id
_entity_poly.type
_entity_poly.pdbx_seq_one_letter_code
_entity_poly.pdbx_strand_id
1 'polypeptide(L)'
;MAGCARRRAACPLTRIIASCVGGPSGICAGQAWECESEIDIVRYQRAKTGALFAACTMAGAASSGYEPLGWQKLGFAIGEAFQVADDLRDVAGSAEKLGKPVHQDEANQRPNFVAELGFDGAMGHFEDLLAEAMAAIPPCPGQEQLGQQITGVSRSLVSGLSSRTAAA
;
A
#
# COMPACT_ATOMS: atom_id res chain seq x y z
N MET A 1 30.67 22.05 1.02
CA MET A 1 29.79 21.60 2.13
C MET A 1 28.64 20.68 1.69
N ALA A 2 28.16 20.71 0.45
CA ALA A 2 27.09 19.83 -0.07
C ALA A 2 27.42 18.32 -0.09
N GLY A 3 28.68 17.93 -0.24
CA GLY A 3 29.10 16.52 -0.27
C GLY A 3 29.02 15.77 1.05
N CYS A 4 29.12 16.48 2.19
CA CYS A 4 29.06 15.86 3.52
C CYS A 4 27.63 15.54 3.95
N ALA A 5 26.64 16.34 3.55
CA ALA A 5 25.22 16.08 3.81
C ALA A 5 24.73 14.85 3.02
N ARG A 6 25.16 14.68 1.75
CA ARG A 6 24.81 13.52 0.93
C ARG A 6 25.34 12.19 1.50
N ARG A 7 26.54 12.18 2.07
CA ARG A 7 27.11 10.98 2.70
C ARG A 7 26.40 10.59 4.00
N ARG A 8 25.90 11.57 4.77
CA ARG A 8 25.15 11.31 6.01
C ARG A 8 23.77 10.70 5.73
N ALA A 9 23.13 11.04 4.62
CA ALA A 9 21.84 10.47 4.23
C ALA A 9 21.96 9.09 3.57
N ALA A 10 23.08 8.77 2.91
CA ALA A 10 23.27 7.52 2.19
C ALA A 10 23.16 6.27 3.11
N CYS A 11 23.71 6.32 4.31
CA CYS A 11 23.66 5.16 5.24
C CYS A 11 22.24 4.90 5.79
N PRO A 12 21.46 5.89 6.24
CA PRO A 12 20.06 5.70 6.60
C PRO A 12 19.20 5.18 5.43
N LEU A 13 19.33 5.73 4.22
CA LEU A 13 18.58 5.30 3.04
C LEU A 13 18.87 3.85 2.67
N THR A 14 20.15 3.47 2.66
CA THR A 14 20.53 2.08 2.38
C THR A 14 19.93 1.12 3.39
N ARG A 15 19.93 1.49 4.67
CA ARG A 15 19.35 0.68 5.74
C ARG A 15 17.84 0.55 5.62
N ILE A 16 17.14 1.65 5.32
CA ILE A 16 15.70 1.65 5.08
C ILE A 16 15.35 0.71 3.93
N ILE A 17 16.00 0.87 2.78
CA ILE A 17 15.75 0.04 1.60
C ILE A 17 16.07 -1.42 1.90
N ALA A 18 17.22 -1.73 2.50
CA ALA A 18 17.61 -3.09 2.81
C ALA A 18 16.62 -3.79 3.75
N SER A 19 16.11 -3.09 4.77
CA SER A 19 15.14 -3.65 5.72
C SER A 19 13.75 -3.87 5.10
N CYS A 20 13.35 -3.04 4.15
CA CYS A 20 12.04 -3.14 3.50
C CYS A 20 12.04 -4.05 2.26
N VAL A 21 13.21 -4.33 1.68
CA VAL A 21 13.35 -5.29 0.58
C VAL A 21 13.72 -6.69 1.08
N GLY A 22 14.63 -6.79 2.06
CA GLY A 22 15.16 -8.06 2.57
C GLY A 22 14.22 -8.80 3.54
N GLY A 23 14.77 -9.87 4.13
CA GLY A 23 14.10 -10.59 5.21
C GLY A 23 14.29 -9.89 6.58
N PRO A 24 13.48 -10.23 7.60
CA PRO A 24 12.38 -11.21 7.58
C PRO A 24 11.01 -10.62 7.22
N SER A 25 10.87 -9.32 6.98
CA SER A 25 9.58 -8.65 6.84
C SER A 25 9.49 -7.70 5.63
N GLY A 26 10.45 -7.74 4.72
CA GLY A 26 10.43 -6.98 3.47
C GLY A 26 9.83 -7.77 2.31
N ILE A 27 9.86 -7.17 1.11
CA ILE A 27 9.23 -7.70 -0.11
C ILE A 27 9.69 -9.13 -0.42
N CYS A 28 10.98 -9.44 -0.28
CA CYS A 28 11.52 -10.78 -0.55
C CYS A 28 10.93 -11.83 0.40
N ALA A 29 10.72 -11.48 1.67
CA ALA A 29 10.07 -12.38 2.63
C ALA A 29 8.59 -12.57 2.29
N GLY A 30 7.87 -11.48 1.97
CA GLY A 30 6.48 -11.54 1.53
C GLY A 30 6.32 -12.42 0.28
N GLN A 31 7.22 -12.32 -0.68
CA GLN A 31 7.20 -13.17 -1.87
C GLN A 31 7.48 -14.64 -1.54
N ALA A 32 8.39 -14.92 -0.62
CA ALA A 32 8.71 -16.30 -0.20
C ALA A 32 7.53 -16.96 0.53
N TRP A 33 6.74 -16.20 1.27
CA TRP A 33 5.56 -16.73 1.98
C TRP A 33 4.46 -17.24 1.05
N GLU A 34 4.44 -16.87 -0.22
CA GLU A 34 3.51 -17.45 -1.21
C GLU A 34 3.69 -18.98 -1.38
N CYS A 35 4.83 -19.52 -0.92
CA CYS A 35 5.11 -20.95 -0.96
C CYS A 35 4.72 -21.67 0.34
N GLU A 36 4.24 -20.98 1.36
CA GLU A 36 3.83 -21.57 2.63
C GLU A 36 2.39 -22.09 2.53
N SER A 37 2.11 -23.18 3.25
CA SER A 37 0.77 -23.80 3.27
C SER A 37 -0.25 -23.01 4.10
N GLU A 38 0.21 -22.22 5.05
CA GLU A 38 -0.60 -21.34 5.90
C GLU A 38 0.02 -19.95 5.90
N ILE A 39 -0.74 -18.97 5.46
CA ILE A 39 -0.29 -17.58 5.35
C ILE A 39 -1.17 -16.70 6.23
N ASP A 40 -0.55 -15.93 7.12
CA ASP A 40 -1.19 -14.75 7.71
C ASP A 40 -1.24 -13.66 6.64
N ILE A 41 -2.44 -13.42 6.12
CA ILE A 41 -2.71 -12.55 4.98
C ILE A 41 -2.30 -11.11 5.27
N VAL A 42 -2.62 -10.60 6.45
CA VAL A 42 -2.29 -9.22 6.84
C VAL A 42 -0.78 -9.05 6.87
N ARG A 43 -0.08 -10.00 7.46
CA ARG A 43 1.38 -10.00 7.53
C ARG A 43 2.01 -10.13 6.14
N TYR A 44 1.46 -11.00 5.29
CA TYR A 44 1.90 -11.18 3.91
C TYR A 44 1.74 -9.90 3.08
N GLN A 45 0.57 -9.28 3.06
CA GLN A 45 0.32 -8.05 2.33
C GLN A 45 1.18 -6.89 2.83
N ARG A 46 1.37 -6.81 4.15
CA ARG A 46 2.23 -5.82 4.78
C ARG A 46 3.69 -5.98 4.34
N ALA A 47 4.21 -7.20 4.26
CA ALA A 47 5.56 -7.47 3.78
C ALA A 47 5.67 -7.25 2.26
N LYS A 48 4.75 -7.79 1.48
CA LYS A 48 4.83 -7.78 0.01
C LYS A 48 4.62 -6.39 -0.59
N THR A 49 3.67 -5.63 -0.08
CA THR A 49 3.29 -4.31 -0.61
C THR A 49 3.60 -3.18 0.37
N GLY A 50 3.11 -3.29 1.61
CA GLY A 50 3.24 -2.25 2.61
C GLY A 50 4.68 -1.85 2.92
N ALA A 51 5.62 -2.80 2.91
CA ALA A 51 7.04 -2.53 3.17
C ALA A 51 7.65 -1.54 2.15
N LEU A 52 7.24 -1.60 0.89
CA LEU A 52 7.73 -0.67 -0.13
C LEU A 52 7.23 0.76 0.10
N PHE A 53 5.94 0.91 0.43
CA PHE A 53 5.36 2.20 0.75
C PHE A 53 5.98 2.79 2.03
N ALA A 54 6.23 1.96 3.05
CA ALA A 54 6.94 2.36 4.25
C ALA A 54 8.38 2.80 3.92
N ALA A 55 9.08 2.09 3.02
CA ALA A 55 10.40 2.49 2.57
C ALA A 55 10.37 3.88 1.89
N CYS A 56 9.37 4.15 1.05
CA CYS A 56 9.24 5.43 0.36
C CYS A 56 9.02 6.60 1.34
N THR A 57 8.09 6.47 2.29
CA THR A 57 7.80 7.52 3.27
C THR A 57 8.98 7.76 4.20
N MET A 58 9.62 6.70 4.70
CA MET A 58 10.81 6.78 5.54
C MET A 58 12.02 7.38 4.80
N ALA A 59 12.22 7.00 3.54
CA ALA A 59 13.31 7.52 2.73
C ALA A 59 13.12 9.01 2.41
N GLY A 60 11.89 9.43 2.11
CA GLY A 60 11.54 10.83 1.94
C GLY A 60 11.84 11.66 3.18
N ALA A 61 11.43 11.18 4.35
CA ALA A 61 11.71 11.81 5.64
C ALA A 61 13.23 11.93 5.89
N ALA A 62 13.97 10.82 5.73
CA ALA A 62 15.42 10.81 5.92
C ALA A 62 16.14 11.77 4.98
N SER A 63 15.70 11.88 3.73
CA SER A 63 16.26 12.78 2.73
C SER A 63 16.01 14.25 3.07
N SER A 64 14.92 14.53 3.77
CA SER A 64 14.51 15.87 4.24
C SER A 64 15.05 16.21 5.64
N GLY A 65 15.80 15.31 6.25
CA GLY A 65 16.41 15.51 7.58
C GLY A 65 15.49 15.22 8.76
N TYR A 66 14.34 14.56 8.50
CA TYR A 66 13.42 14.09 9.56
C TYR A 66 13.79 12.69 10.03
N GLU A 67 13.31 12.34 11.24
CA GLU A 67 13.45 10.99 11.77
C GLU A 67 12.57 10.03 10.96
N PRO A 68 13.15 8.98 10.31
CA PRO A 68 12.41 8.16 9.37
C PRO A 68 11.33 7.29 9.99
N LEU A 69 11.58 6.74 11.19
CA LEU A 69 10.72 5.73 11.79
C LEU A 69 9.30 6.23 12.05
N GLY A 70 9.16 7.52 12.38
CA GLY A 70 7.86 8.16 12.58
C GLY A 70 6.95 8.14 11.34
N TRP A 71 7.54 7.94 10.14
CA TRP A 71 6.81 7.93 8.85
C TRP A 71 6.41 6.53 8.38
N GLN A 72 6.83 5.49 9.10
CA GLN A 72 6.59 4.11 8.73
C GLN A 72 5.10 3.77 8.72
N LYS A 73 4.36 4.22 9.73
CA LYS A 73 2.92 3.96 9.86
C LYS A 73 2.13 4.55 8.69
N LEU A 74 2.46 5.77 8.28
CA LEU A 74 1.89 6.40 7.09
C LEU A 74 2.08 5.52 5.84
N GLY A 75 3.30 5.03 5.63
CA GLY A 75 3.60 4.17 4.48
C GLY A 75 2.81 2.88 4.48
N PHE A 76 2.66 2.21 5.62
CA PHE A 76 1.87 1.00 5.72
C PHE A 76 0.39 1.26 5.41
N ALA A 77 -0.22 2.30 5.97
CA ALA A 77 -1.62 2.63 5.72
C ALA A 77 -1.88 2.95 4.24
N ILE A 78 -0.98 3.69 3.58
CA ILE A 78 -1.08 3.94 2.13
C ILE A 78 -0.93 2.63 1.33
N GLY A 79 -0.02 1.75 1.71
CA GLY A 79 0.21 0.47 1.03
C GLY A 79 -0.98 -0.48 1.16
N GLU A 80 -1.64 -0.53 2.32
CA GLU A 80 -2.88 -1.27 2.53
C GLU A 80 -4.03 -0.67 1.70
N ALA A 81 -4.21 0.64 1.71
CA ALA A 81 -5.22 1.32 0.89
C ALA A 81 -4.99 1.05 -0.61
N PHE A 82 -3.73 1.04 -1.06
CA PHE A 82 -3.38 0.70 -2.44
C PHE A 82 -3.82 -0.73 -2.79
N GLN A 83 -3.60 -1.70 -1.91
CA GLN A 83 -4.01 -3.09 -2.14
C GLN A 83 -5.54 -3.22 -2.23
N VAL A 84 -6.29 -2.56 -1.33
CA VAL A 84 -7.76 -2.55 -1.40
C VAL A 84 -8.25 -1.90 -2.70
N ALA A 85 -7.61 -0.81 -3.14
CA ALA A 85 -7.94 -0.17 -4.40
C ALA A 85 -7.68 -1.08 -5.61
N ASP A 86 -6.61 -1.86 -5.58
CA ASP A 86 -6.28 -2.83 -6.63
C ASP A 86 -7.33 -3.94 -6.70
N ASP A 87 -7.71 -4.52 -5.57
CA ASP A 87 -8.77 -5.53 -5.46
C ASP A 87 -10.13 -4.99 -5.98
N LEU A 88 -10.49 -3.74 -5.65
CA LEU A 88 -11.70 -3.08 -6.14
C LEU A 88 -11.68 -2.92 -7.68
N ARG A 89 -10.54 -2.53 -8.24
CA ARG A 89 -10.36 -2.34 -9.68
C ARG A 89 -10.40 -3.66 -10.44
N ASP A 90 -9.82 -4.71 -9.88
CA ASP A 90 -9.81 -6.05 -10.48
C ASP A 90 -11.22 -6.59 -10.62
N VAL A 91 -12.07 -6.43 -9.60
CA VAL A 91 -13.48 -6.84 -9.65
C VAL A 91 -14.26 -5.99 -10.65
N ALA A 92 -14.10 -4.65 -10.62
CA ALA A 92 -14.79 -3.75 -11.56
C ALA A 92 -14.34 -3.97 -13.01
N GLY A 93 -13.03 -4.15 -13.25
CA GLY A 93 -12.48 -4.42 -14.58
C GLY A 93 -12.85 -5.79 -15.13
N SER A 94 -13.10 -6.78 -14.27
CA SER A 94 -13.61 -8.10 -14.67
C SER A 94 -15.06 -8.00 -15.15
N ALA A 95 -15.89 -7.16 -14.53
CA ALA A 95 -17.26 -6.92 -14.95
C ALA A 95 -17.34 -6.25 -16.34
N GLU A 96 -16.43 -5.34 -16.64
CA GLU A 96 -16.35 -4.67 -17.96
C GLU A 96 -15.81 -5.61 -19.07
N LYS A 97 -15.03 -6.63 -18.69
CA LYS A 97 -14.49 -7.66 -19.59
C LYS A 97 -15.36 -8.91 -19.72
N LEU A 98 -16.54 -8.96 -19.17
CA LEU A 98 -17.48 -10.11 -19.17
C LEU A 98 -17.95 -10.59 -20.55
N GLY A 99 -17.20 -10.31 -21.63
CA GLY A 99 -17.21 -11.08 -22.86
C GLY A 99 -16.19 -12.25 -22.89
N LYS A 100 -15.44 -12.55 -21.82
CA LYS A 100 -14.48 -13.68 -21.69
C LYS A 100 -14.68 -14.42 -20.37
N PRO A 101 -14.46 -15.74 -20.32
CA PRO A 101 -14.78 -16.58 -19.15
C PRO A 101 -13.99 -16.16 -17.90
N VAL A 102 -14.74 -15.93 -16.81
CA VAL A 102 -14.34 -15.35 -15.51
C VAL A 102 -13.58 -16.35 -14.60
N HIS A 103 -13.02 -17.43 -15.11
CA HIS A 103 -12.51 -18.52 -14.28
C HIS A 103 -10.98 -18.61 -14.15
N GLN A 104 -10.21 -17.61 -14.56
CA GLN A 104 -8.74 -17.69 -14.42
C GLN A 104 -8.20 -17.15 -13.09
N ASP A 105 -8.93 -16.31 -12.36
CA ASP A 105 -8.47 -15.76 -11.07
C ASP A 105 -8.91 -16.55 -9.83
N GLU A 106 -9.94 -17.41 -9.94
CA GLU A 106 -10.31 -18.39 -8.90
C GLU A 106 -9.20 -19.44 -8.64
N ALA A 107 -8.27 -19.62 -9.58
CA ALA A 107 -7.20 -20.62 -9.45
C ALA A 107 -6.09 -20.23 -8.46
N ASN A 108 -6.02 -18.98 -7.99
CA ASN A 108 -4.91 -18.51 -7.15
C ASN A 108 -5.28 -18.22 -5.69
N GLN A 109 -6.48 -18.58 -5.19
CA GLN A 109 -6.85 -18.48 -3.74
C GLN A 109 -6.24 -17.26 -3.00
N ARG A 110 -6.04 -16.14 -3.71
CA ARG A 110 -5.48 -14.93 -3.08
C ARG A 110 -6.59 -14.27 -2.28
N PRO A 111 -6.30 -13.96 -1.02
CA PRO A 111 -7.24 -13.19 -0.21
C PRO A 111 -7.49 -11.85 -0.88
N ASN A 112 -8.75 -11.53 -1.08
CA ASN A 112 -9.21 -10.33 -1.74
C ASN A 112 -10.22 -9.65 -0.82
N PHE A 113 -10.01 -8.40 -0.50
CA PHE A 113 -10.88 -7.64 0.40
C PHE A 113 -12.32 -7.55 -0.10
N VAL A 114 -12.52 -7.53 -1.42
CA VAL A 114 -13.87 -7.52 -1.99
C VAL A 114 -14.58 -8.85 -1.79
N ALA A 115 -13.86 -9.97 -1.83
CA ALA A 115 -14.43 -11.29 -1.54
C ALA A 115 -14.83 -11.44 -0.06
N GLU A 116 -14.09 -10.81 0.85
CA GLU A 116 -14.36 -10.89 2.30
C GLU A 116 -15.43 -9.89 2.76
N LEU A 117 -15.39 -8.65 2.28
CA LEU A 117 -16.19 -7.53 2.78
C LEU A 117 -17.32 -7.13 1.82
N GLY A 118 -17.36 -7.68 0.62
CA GLY A 118 -18.15 -7.14 -0.48
C GLY A 118 -17.60 -5.83 -1.03
N PHE A 119 -18.12 -5.37 -2.18
CA PHE A 119 -17.62 -4.17 -2.84
C PHE A 119 -17.77 -2.90 -1.96
N ASP A 120 -18.94 -2.69 -1.39
CA ASP A 120 -19.21 -1.51 -0.56
C ASP A 120 -18.45 -1.55 0.77
N GLY A 121 -18.25 -2.76 1.36
CA GLY A 121 -17.43 -2.96 2.55
C GLY A 121 -15.95 -2.68 2.28
N ALA A 122 -15.41 -3.15 1.15
CA ALA A 122 -14.04 -2.86 0.74
C ALA A 122 -13.83 -1.36 0.45
N MET A 123 -14.83 -0.69 -0.14
CA MET A 123 -14.77 0.76 -0.34
C MET A 123 -14.77 1.52 1.00
N GLY A 124 -15.59 1.12 1.96
CA GLY A 124 -15.57 1.67 3.32
C GLY A 124 -14.21 1.48 3.99
N HIS A 125 -13.66 0.28 3.92
CA HIS A 125 -12.33 -0.03 4.45
C HIS A 125 -11.21 0.80 3.80
N PHE A 126 -11.30 1.04 2.49
CA PHE A 126 -10.38 1.94 1.79
C PHE A 126 -10.40 3.37 2.37
N GLU A 127 -11.58 3.94 2.62
CA GLU A 127 -11.70 5.29 3.20
C GLU A 127 -11.20 5.33 4.66
N ASP A 128 -11.41 4.27 5.45
CA ASP A 128 -10.88 4.15 6.81
C ASP A 128 -9.34 4.15 6.80
N LEU A 129 -8.74 3.40 5.87
CA LEU A 129 -7.28 3.37 5.70
C LEU A 129 -6.72 4.73 5.26
N LEU A 130 -7.43 5.49 4.43
CA LEU A 130 -7.04 6.86 4.11
C LEU A 130 -7.11 7.78 5.32
N ALA A 131 -8.15 7.65 6.14
CA ALA A 131 -8.26 8.42 7.39
C ALA A 131 -7.12 8.07 8.36
N GLU A 132 -6.76 6.78 8.48
CA GLU A 132 -5.61 6.34 9.25
C GLU A 132 -4.29 6.91 8.71
N ALA A 133 -4.10 6.89 7.38
CA ALA A 133 -2.93 7.48 6.75
C ALA A 133 -2.82 8.98 7.06
N MET A 134 -3.91 9.73 6.97
CA MET A 134 -3.91 11.16 7.31
C MET A 134 -3.54 11.41 8.77
N ALA A 135 -4.08 10.61 9.70
CA ALA A 135 -3.76 10.69 11.11
C ALA A 135 -2.30 10.29 11.43
N ALA A 136 -1.68 9.49 10.56
CA ALA A 136 -0.31 9.01 10.72
C ALA A 136 0.75 9.97 10.15
N ILE A 137 0.37 11.08 9.50
CA ILE A 137 1.35 12.06 9.01
C ILE A 137 1.97 12.77 10.21
N PRO A 138 3.30 12.66 10.42
CA PRO A 138 3.95 13.39 11.50
C PRO A 138 3.88 14.92 11.30
N PRO A 139 3.92 15.71 12.38
CA PRO A 139 3.98 17.16 12.28
C PRO A 139 5.17 17.60 11.42
N CYS A 140 4.90 18.29 10.32
CA CYS A 140 5.90 18.78 9.39
C CYS A 140 5.40 20.03 8.64
N PRO A 141 6.28 20.86 8.11
CA PRO A 141 5.90 21.91 7.18
C PRO A 141 5.21 21.29 5.94
N GLY A 142 4.03 21.80 5.58
CA GLY A 142 3.28 21.25 4.44
C GLY A 142 2.49 19.97 4.72
N GLN A 143 2.25 19.62 5.99
CA GLN A 143 1.45 18.45 6.39
C GLN A 143 0.09 18.41 5.69
N GLU A 144 -0.61 19.54 5.61
CA GLU A 144 -1.91 19.64 4.95
C GLU A 144 -1.81 19.37 3.44
N GLN A 145 -0.82 19.96 2.76
CA GLN A 145 -0.60 19.74 1.33
C GLN A 145 -0.26 18.28 1.03
N LEU A 146 0.58 17.66 1.87
CA LEU A 146 0.90 16.25 1.76
C LEU A 146 -0.35 15.38 1.90
N GLY A 147 -1.19 15.65 2.90
CA GLY A 147 -2.45 14.96 3.11
C GLY A 147 -3.40 15.09 1.91
N GLN A 148 -3.55 16.29 1.37
CA GLN A 148 -4.36 16.54 0.17
C GLN A 148 -3.83 15.76 -1.04
N GLN A 149 -2.53 15.71 -1.26
CA GLN A 149 -1.92 14.97 -2.35
C GLN A 149 -2.14 13.45 -2.21
N ILE A 150 -1.88 12.89 -1.02
CA ILE A 150 -2.10 11.47 -0.75
C ILE A 150 -3.57 11.10 -0.98
N THR A 151 -4.49 11.87 -0.42
CA THR A 151 -5.94 11.63 -0.59
C THR A 151 -6.35 11.74 -2.05
N GLY A 152 -5.89 12.75 -2.76
CA GLY A 152 -6.21 12.97 -4.18
C GLY A 152 -5.73 11.83 -5.07
N VAL A 153 -4.47 11.42 -4.91
CA VAL A 153 -3.89 10.30 -5.67
C VAL A 153 -4.60 8.99 -5.33
N SER A 154 -4.80 8.70 -4.04
CA SER A 154 -5.43 7.45 -3.61
C SER A 154 -6.87 7.33 -4.11
N ARG A 155 -7.68 8.38 -3.98
CA ARG A 155 -9.05 8.39 -4.51
C ARG A 155 -9.12 8.31 -6.02
N SER A 156 -8.12 8.79 -6.74
CA SER A 156 -8.07 8.63 -8.19
C SER A 156 -7.97 7.16 -8.63
N LEU A 157 -7.42 6.28 -7.79
CA LEU A 157 -7.33 4.85 -8.06
C LEU A 157 -8.70 4.16 -8.10
N VAL A 158 -9.64 4.64 -7.30
CA VAL A 158 -11.02 4.07 -7.19
C VAL A 158 -12.07 4.95 -7.86
N SER A 159 -11.64 6.02 -8.57
CA SER A 159 -12.57 6.94 -9.22
C SER A 159 -13.36 6.24 -10.35
N GLY A 160 -14.68 6.44 -10.36
CA GLY A 160 -15.57 5.81 -11.35
C GLY A 160 -15.95 4.36 -11.04
N LEU A 161 -15.41 3.75 -9.98
CA LEU A 161 -15.84 2.42 -9.55
C LEU A 161 -17.18 2.53 -8.78
N SER A 162 -18.09 1.59 -9.04
CA SER A 162 -19.36 1.48 -8.32
C SER A 162 -19.78 0.03 -8.19
N SER A 163 -20.58 -0.29 -7.18
CA SER A 163 -21.18 -1.61 -6.98
C SER A 163 -22.00 -2.09 -8.17
N ARG A 164 -22.55 -1.17 -8.99
CA ARG A 164 -23.28 -1.49 -10.23
C ARG A 164 -22.38 -2.04 -11.32
N THR A 165 -21.12 -1.64 -11.37
CA THR A 165 -20.12 -2.14 -12.33
C THR A 165 -19.64 -3.54 -11.96
N ALA A 166 -19.68 -3.91 -10.68
CA ALA A 166 -19.25 -5.20 -10.19
C ALA A 166 -20.33 -6.31 -10.29
N ALA A 167 -21.60 -5.94 -10.53
CA ALA A 167 -22.74 -6.87 -10.58
C ALA A 167 -23.26 -7.16 -12.02
N ALA A 168 -22.61 -6.59 -13.05
CA ALA A 168 -22.92 -6.79 -14.47
C ALA A 168 -21.95 -7.78 -15.09
#